data_cb76c316617cab3f31a0f812070557fb
#
_entry.id   cb76c316617cab3f31a0f812070557fb
#
_cell.length_a   1.000
_cell.length_b   1.000
_cell.length_c   1.000
_cell.angle_alpha   90.00
_cell.angle_beta   90.00
_cell.angle_gamma   90.00
#
_symmetry.space_group_name_H-M   'P 1'
#
loop_
_entity.id
_entity.type
_entity.pdbx_description
1 polymer ?
#
loop_
_entity_poly.entity_id
_entity_poly.type
_entity_poly.pdbx_seq_one_letter_code
_entity_poly.pdbx_strand_id
1 'polypeptide(L)'
;MQAVEVATIKIKAGSNVFDRGSEAARIWRGMLDTISRQKGCQTLYSGQEHESPNIVQLLVVWDSVQSHKNFMDSPQYQPFLDTLSPLLAGQPQLVHFELNSAADDLAAAVSAPVTELATIFLTEKTQSXYDNLGSFADILRDHTEGFLGISYSWCIEDVEHECLGEGFKGKACILAIGWSSIDAHLAFKQTDAFRRGLEFLRGARGSEIHHTIFQTTG
;
A
#
# COMPACT_ATOMS: atom_id res chain seq x y z
N MET A 1 10.52 -14.94 4.14
CA MET A 1 9.62 -14.04 4.91
C MET A 1 8.60 -13.49 3.93
N GLN A 2 7.31 -13.55 4.31
CA GLN A 2 6.24 -13.00 3.47
C GLN A 2 6.49 -11.51 3.18
N ALA A 3 6.12 -11.09 1.99
CA ALA A 3 6.27 -9.71 1.58
C ALA A 3 4.99 -9.22 0.90
N VAL A 4 4.70 -7.95 1.06
CA VAL A 4 3.60 -7.31 0.35
C VAL A 4 4.21 -6.40 -0.71
N GLU A 5 3.85 -6.62 -1.95
CA GLU A 5 4.06 -5.67 -3.03
C GLU A 5 2.96 -4.61 -2.95
N VAL A 6 3.34 -3.35 -2.99
CA VAL A 6 2.41 -2.23 -3.13
C VAL A 6 2.68 -1.60 -4.50
N ALA A 7 1.68 -1.67 -5.37
CA ALA A 7 1.79 -1.08 -6.70
C ALA A 7 0.80 0.08 -6.82
N THR A 8 1.34 1.27 -7.08
CA THR A 8 0.55 2.47 -7.37
C THR A 8 0.46 2.62 -8.88
N ILE A 9 -0.74 2.49 -9.43
CA ILE A 9 -0.96 2.34 -10.87
C ILE A 9 -1.86 3.48 -11.36
N LYS A 10 -1.30 4.34 -12.19
CA LYS A 10 -2.05 5.45 -12.78
C LYS A 10 -2.76 4.95 -14.04
N ILE A 11 -4.09 5.04 -14.05
CA ILE A 11 -4.95 4.58 -15.13
C ILE A 11 -5.33 5.78 -16.01
N LYS A 12 -5.42 5.54 -17.32
CA LYS A 12 -5.83 6.56 -18.29
C LYS A 12 -7.21 7.13 -17.96
N ALA A 13 -7.36 8.43 -18.14
CA ALA A 13 -8.63 9.12 -17.93
C ALA A 13 -9.74 8.47 -18.76
N GLY A 14 -10.89 8.28 -18.14
CA GLY A 14 -12.04 7.64 -18.79
C GLY A 14 -12.05 6.12 -18.70
N SER A 15 -10.95 5.48 -18.22
CA SER A 15 -10.94 4.04 -17.99
C SER A 15 -11.39 3.76 -16.55
N ASN A 16 -12.30 2.84 -16.37
CA ASN A 16 -12.75 2.41 -15.03
C ASN A 16 -12.58 0.90 -14.91
N VAL A 17 -11.56 0.49 -14.16
CA VAL A 17 -11.22 -0.93 -13.99
C VAL A 17 -12.21 -1.64 -13.05
N PHE A 18 -13.05 -0.90 -12.33
CA PHE A 18 -14.06 -1.44 -11.42
C PHE A 18 -15.46 -1.46 -12.05
N ASP A 19 -15.65 -0.91 -13.25
CA ASP A 19 -16.90 -1.05 -14.01
C ASP A 19 -16.91 -2.41 -14.73
N ARG A 20 -17.61 -3.37 -14.14
CA ARG A 20 -17.58 -4.78 -14.58
C ARG A 20 -17.89 -5.00 -16.05
N GLY A 21 -18.63 -4.09 -16.68
CA GLY A 21 -18.99 -4.19 -18.11
C GLY A 21 -17.94 -3.61 -19.05
N SER A 22 -16.94 -2.92 -18.53
CA SER A 22 -15.97 -2.20 -19.36
C SER A 22 -14.83 -3.10 -19.88
N GLU A 23 -14.24 -2.70 -20.99
CA GLU A 23 -13.02 -3.33 -21.51
C GLU A 23 -11.87 -3.17 -20.50
N ALA A 24 -11.80 -2.02 -19.84
CA ALA A 24 -10.79 -1.77 -18.81
C ALA A 24 -10.88 -2.81 -17.68
N ALA A 25 -12.09 -3.08 -17.21
CA ALA A 25 -12.29 -4.09 -16.16
C ALA A 25 -11.94 -5.50 -16.66
N ARG A 26 -12.19 -5.80 -17.93
CA ARG A 26 -11.82 -7.10 -18.50
C ARG A 26 -10.29 -7.29 -18.49
N ILE A 27 -9.57 -6.27 -18.95
CA ILE A 27 -8.09 -6.29 -18.94
C ILE A 27 -7.58 -6.41 -17.49
N TRP A 28 -8.15 -5.61 -16.58
CA TRP A 28 -7.75 -5.59 -15.17
C TRP A 28 -7.92 -6.97 -14.53
N ARG A 29 -9.09 -7.60 -14.70
CA ARG A 29 -9.33 -8.96 -14.17
C ARG A 29 -8.34 -9.97 -14.76
N GLY A 30 -8.04 -9.88 -16.04
CA GLY A 30 -7.03 -10.76 -16.66
C GLY A 30 -5.66 -10.59 -16.06
N MET A 31 -5.29 -9.35 -15.68
CA MET A 31 -4.05 -9.07 -14.97
C MET A 31 -4.07 -9.73 -13.59
N LEU A 32 -5.14 -9.50 -12.81
CA LEU A 32 -5.24 -10.08 -11.46
C LEU A 32 -5.19 -11.61 -11.51
N ASP A 33 -5.89 -12.22 -12.49
CA ASP A 33 -5.84 -13.67 -12.73
C ASP A 33 -4.41 -14.16 -13.03
N THR A 34 -3.66 -13.39 -13.82
CA THR A 34 -2.28 -13.76 -14.17
C THR A 34 -1.39 -13.74 -12.91
N ILE A 35 -1.52 -12.70 -12.09
CA ILE A 35 -0.73 -12.58 -10.85
C ILE A 35 -1.12 -13.70 -9.86
N SER A 36 -2.43 -13.94 -9.69
CA SER A 36 -2.91 -14.93 -8.70
C SER A 36 -2.39 -16.34 -8.97
N ARG A 37 -2.07 -16.65 -10.23
CA ARG A 37 -1.55 -17.97 -10.63
C ARG A 37 -0.04 -18.08 -10.49
N GLN A 38 0.66 -17.00 -10.15
CA GLN A 38 2.11 -17.06 -10.00
C GLN A 38 2.50 -17.82 -8.73
N LYS A 39 3.55 -18.61 -8.85
CA LYS A 39 4.05 -19.35 -7.70
C LYS A 39 4.47 -18.38 -6.61
N GLY A 40 3.93 -18.57 -5.42
CA GLY A 40 4.23 -17.74 -4.25
C GLY A 40 3.24 -16.61 -4.03
N CYS A 41 2.35 -16.31 -4.99
CA CYS A 41 1.27 -15.35 -4.78
C CYS A 41 0.26 -15.97 -3.81
N GLN A 42 -0.13 -15.24 -2.78
CA GLN A 42 -1.05 -15.73 -1.74
C GLN A 42 -2.39 -15.03 -1.76
N THR A 43 -2.38 -13.72 -1.84
CA THR A 43 -3.62 -12.93 -1.80
C THR A 43 -3.40 -11.62 -2.56
N LEU A 44 -4.47 -11.13 -3.21
CA LEU A 44 -4.45 -9.83 -3.88
C LEU A 44 -5.59 -8.96 -3.38
N TYR A 45 -5.30 -7.67 -3.25
CA TYR A 45 -6.30 -6.66 -2.95
C TYR A 45 -6.10 -5.52 -3.96
N SER A 46 -7.17 -5.05 -4.56
CA SER A 46 -7.08 -3.88 -5.44
C SER A 46 -8.18 -2.88 -5.10
N GLY A 47 -7.87 -1.61 -5.18
CA GLY A 47 -8.83 -0.56 -4.86
C GLY A 47 -8.47 0.77 -5.48
N GLN A 48 -9.47 1.61 -5.65
CA GLN A 48 -9.31 2.94 -6.20
C GLN A 48 -9.03 3.94 -5.08
N GLU A 49 -8.08 4.84 -5.31
CA GLU A 49 -7.87 5.93 -4.36
C GLU A 49 -9.06 6.88 -4.34
N HIS A 50 -9.44 7.27 -3.13
CA HIS A 50 -10.52 8.22 -2.93
C HIS A 50 -10.12 9.63 -3.43
N GLU A 51 -8.91 10.06 -3.10
CA GLU A 51 -8.40 11.39 -3.47
C GLU A 51 -8.10 11.52 -4.96
N SER A 52 -7.75 10.41 -5.59
CA SER A 52 -7.29 10.38 -6.99
C SER A 52 -7.92 9.20 -7.72
N PRO A 53 -9.17 9.34 -8.21
CA PRO A 53 -9.88 8.19 -8.80
C PRO A 53 -9.24 7.56 -10.04
N ASN A 54 -8.24 8.20 -10.63
CA ASN A 54 -7.45 7.60 -11.71
C ASN A 54 -6.21 6.84 -11.21
N ILE A 55 -6.06 6.70 -9.90
CA ILE A 55 -5.01 5.88 -9.30
C ILE A 55 -5.65 4.64 -8.68
N VAL A 56 -5.07 3.50 -8.98
CA VAL A 56 -5.47 2.21 -8.40
C VAL A 56 -4.30 1.68 -7.59
N GLN A 57 -4.58 1.30 -6.36
CA GLN A 57 -3.61 0.61 -5.49
C GLN A 57 -3.83 -0.89 -5.62
N LEU A 58 -2.75 -1.61 -5.83
CA LEU A 58 -2.76 -3.08 -5.85
C LEU A 58 -1.79 -3.56 -4.76
N LEU A 59 -2.28 -4.39 -3.85
CA LEU A 59 -1.45 -5.06 -2.87
C LEU A 59 -1.42 -6.55 -3.19
N VAL A 60 -0.22 -7.11 -3.32
CA VAL A 60 -0.06 -8.55 -3.54
C VAL A 60 0.77 -9.12 -2.40
N VAL A 61 0.19 -10.08 -1.69
CA VAL A 61 0.92 -10.80 -0.64
C VAL A 61 1.64 -11.97 -1.30
N TRP A 62 2.95 -11.96 -1.21
CA TRP A 62 3.84 -13.00 -1.72
C TRP A 62 4.43 -13.80 -0.56
N ASP A 63 4.72 -15.09 -0.78
CA ASP A 63 5.46 -15.89 0.20
C ASP A 63 6.87 -15.33 0.43
N SER A 64 7.40 -14.61 -0.55
CA SER A 64 8.71 -13.95 -0.48
C SER A 64 8.85 -12.93 -1.62
N VAL A 65 9.69 -11.90 -1.42
CA VAL A 65 10.06 -10.98 -2.51
C VAL A 65 10.66 -11.74 -3.69
N GLN A 66 11.40 -12.82 -3.42
CA GLN A 66 12.01 -13.60 -4.49
C GLN A 66 10.96 -14.21 -5.42
N SER A 67 9.78 -14.58 -4.90
CA SER A 67 8.71 -15.11 -5.75
C SER A 67 8.21 -14.06 -6.75
N HIS A 68 8.05 -12.80 -6.30
CA HIS A 68 7.72 -11.72 -7.23
C HIS A 68 8.86 -11.50 -8.25
N LYS A 69 10.11 -11.47 -7.80
CA LYS A 69 11.25 -11.31 -8.71
C LYS A 69 11.30 -12.42 -9.75
N ASN A 70 11.02 -13.66 -9.35
CA ASN A 70 10.98 -14.79 -10.29
C ASN A 70 9.90 -14.59 -11.36
N PHE A 71 8.75 -14.02 -10.99
CA PHE A 71 7.72 -13.66 -11.98
C PHE A 71 8.23 -12.56 -12.92
N MET A 72 8.84 -11.52 -12.36
CA MET A 72 9.38 -10.41 -13.16
C MET A 72 10.46 -10.88 -14.16
N ASP A 73 11.24 -11.87 -13.78
CA ASP A 73 12.32 -12.42 -14.62
C ASP A 73 11.82 -13.50 -15.60
N SER A 74 10.52 -13.86 -15.52
CA SER A 74 9.98 -14.94 -16.34
C SER A 74 9.65 -14.47 -17.77
N PRO A 75 9.65 -15.39 -18.76
CA PRO A 75 9.22 -15.03 -20.11
C PRO A 75 7.77 -14.55 -20.21
N GLN A 76 6.97 -14.76 -19.19
CA GLN A 76 5.56 -14.34 -19.16
C GLN A 76 5.39 -12.87 -18.79
N TYR A 77 6.42 -12.25 -18.19
CA TYR A 77 6.28 -10.91 -17.59
C TYR A 77 6.07 -9.82 -18.64
N GLN A 78 6.86 -9.84 -19.72
CA GLN A 78 6.71 -8.82 -20.75
C GLN A 78 5.33 -8.91 -21.44
N PRO A 79 4.84 -10.09 -21.87
CA PRO A 79 3.46 -10.19 -22.39
C PRO A 79 2.39 -9.71 -21.40
N PHE A 80 2.60 -9.94 -20.10
CA PHE A 80 1.71 -9.46 -19.05
C PHE A 80 1.67 -7.92 -19.05
N LEU A 81 2.84 -7.26 -19.08
CA LEU A 81 2.91 -5.79 -19.14
C LEU A 81 2.26 -5.23 -20.43
N ASP A 82 2.48 -5.90 -21.55
CA ASP A 82 1.91 -5.49 -22.84
C ASP A 82 0.37 -5.51 -22.79
N THR A 83 -0.21 -6.49 -22.08
CA THR A 83 -1.68 -6.57 -21.90
C THR A 83 -2.20 -5.39 -21.07
N LEU A 84 -1.42 -4.90 -20.12
CA LEU A 84 -1.82 -3.77 -19.26
C LEU A 84 -1.62 -2.42 -19.93
N SER A 85 -0.68 -2.31 -20.86
CA SER A 85 -0.26 -1.03 -21.42
C SER A 85 -1.41 -0.16 -21.94
N PRO A 86 -2.51 -0.72 -22.51
CA PRO A 86 -3.62 0.12 -22.95
C PRO A 86 -4.30 0.89 -21.81
N LEU A 87 -4.23 0.39 -20.58
CA LEU A 87 -4.84 1.05 -19.41
C LEU A 87 -3.95 2.10 -18.77
N LEU A 88 -2.63 1.97 -18.91
CA LEU A 88 -1.67 2.72 -18.09
C LEU A 88 -1.46 4.14 -18.60
N ALA A 89 -1.49 5.12 -17.68
CA ALA A 89 -1.15 6.52 -17.97
C ALA A 89 0.30 6.86 -17.57
N GLY A 90 1.08 5.84 -17.22
CA GLY A 90 2.49 5.99 -16.84
C GLY A 90 3.02 4.67 -16.32
N GLN A 91 4.27 4.66 -15.90
CA GLN A 91 4.88 3.46 -15.30
C GLN A 91 4.33 3.25 -13.89
N PRO A 92 3.88 2.04 -13.54
CA PRO A 92 3.53 1.75 -12.15
C PRO A 92 4.73 1.94 -11.22
N GLN A 93 4.44 2.43 -10.03
CA GLN A 93 5.44 2.52 -8.96
C GLN A 93 5.26 1.31 -8.06
N LEU A 94 6.36 0.64 -7.74
CA LEU A 94 6.35 -0.61 -6.99
C LEU A 94 7.32 -0.53 -5.82
N VAL A 95 6.83 -0.90 -4.64
CA VAL A 95 7.69 -1.10 -3.46
C VAL A 95 7.22 -2.37 -2.74
N HIS A 96 8.11 -2.94 -1.94
CA HIS A 96 7.78 -4.09 -1.11
C HIS A 96 8.01 -3.77 0.36
N PHE A 97 7.19 -4.35 1.23
CA PHE A 97 7.48 -4.37 2.65
C PHE A 97 7.33 -5.80 3.19
N GLU A 98 8.10 -6.12 4.21
CA GLU A 98 8.03 -7.44 4.84
C GLU A 98 6.90 -7.48 5.84
N LEU A 99 6.11 -8.56 5.85
CA LEU A 99 5.11 -8.76 6.89
C LEU A 99 5.79 -9.23 8.18
N ASN A 100 5.53 -8.52 9.26
CA ASN A 100 6.04 -8.88 10.57
C ASN A 100 4.90 -9.50 11.39
N SER A 101 4.92 -10.80 11.55
CA SER A 101 3.83 -11.57 12.17
C SER A 101 3.42 -11.08 13.57
N ALA A 102 4.30 -10.37 14.27
CA ALA A 102 4.01 -9.92 15.64
C ALA A 102 3.21 -8.60 15.68
N ALA A 103 3.23 -7.83 14.58
CA ALA A 103 2.60 -6.49 14.54
C ALA A 103 1.61 -6.38 13.38
N ASP A 104 1.26 -7.50 12.75
CA ASP A 104 0.67 -7.48 11.43
C ASP A 104 -0.81 -7.85 11.46
N ASP A 105 -1.63 -6.86 11.15
CA ASP A 105 -3.06 -7.05 10.99
C ASP A 105 -3.49 -6.55 9.59
N LEU A 106 -2.66 -6.85 8.58
CA LEU A 106 -2.90 -6.39 7.21
C LEU A 106 -4.29 -6.80 6.73
N ALA A 107 -4.69 -8.05 6.98
CA ALA A 107 -5.99 -8.53 6.53
C ALA A 107 -7.14 -7.68 7.11
N ALA A 108 -7.09 -7.32 8.39
CA ALA A 108 -8.10 -6.46 8.99
C ALA A 108 -8.04 -5.03 8.43
N ALA A 109 -6.83 -4.51 8.25
CA ALA A 109 -6.63 -3.15 7.71
C ALA A 109 -7.22 -3.03 6.30
N VAL A 110 -6.91 -3.99 5.40
CA VAL A 110 -7.34 -3.90 3.99
C VAL A 110 -8.78 -4.39 3.76
N SER A 111 -9.37 -5.10 4.73
CA SER A 111 -10.78 -5.50 4.65
C SER A 111 -11.72 -4.46 5.27
N ALA A 112 -11.17 -3.40 5.84
CA ALA A 112 -11.94 -2.29 6.41
C ALA A 112 -12.72 -1.56 5.30
N PRO A 113 -13.82 -0.89 5.65
CA PRO A 113 -14.54 -0.05 4.67
C PRO A 113 -13.66 0.96 3.96
N VAL A 114 -12.59 1.42 4.63
CA VAL A 114 -11.58 2.31 4.04
C VAL A 114 -10.21 1.94 4.63
N THR A 115 -9.20 1.86 3.78
CA THR A 115 -7.80 1.71 4.22
C THR A 115 -7.05 3.01 3.94
N GLU A 116 -6.42 3.56 4.95
CA GLU A 116 -5.41 4.60 4.79
C GLU A 116 -4.07 3.90 4.47
N LEU A 117 -3.48 4.23 3.33
CA LEU A 117 -2.10 3.88 3.02
C LEU A 117 -1.24 5.10 3.30
N ALA A 118 -0.36 5.01 4.29
CA ALA A 118 0.54 6.09 4.66
C ALA A 118 1.98 5.67 4.41
N THR A 119 2.71 6.44 3.62
CA THR A 119 4.14 6.25 3.40
C THR A 119 4.90 7.34 4.16
N ILE A 120 5.78 6.94 5.05
CA ILE A 120 6.59 7.86 5.87
C ILE A 120 8.02 7.81 5.34
N PHE A 121 8.56 8.95 4.91
CA PHE A 121 9.88 9.03 4.28
C PHE A 121 10.95 9.44 5.31
N LEU A 122 12.08 8.74 5.28
CA LEU A 122 13.20 8.93 6.21
C LEU A 122 14.52 8.88 5.45
N THR A 123 15.57 9.45 6.06
CA THR A 123 16.91 9.38 5.45
C THR A 123 17.56 8.01 5.67
N GLU A 124 17.20 7.33 6.77
CA GLU A 124 17.82 6.04 7.14
C GLU A 124 16.85 5.18 7.95
N LYS A 125 17.10 3.89 7.97
CA LYS A 125 16.38 2.96 8.85
C LYS A 125 16.98 3.05 10.25
N THR A 126 16.13 3.18 11.27
CA THR A 126 16.57 3.12 12.67
C THR A 126 15.61 2.22 13.45
N GLN A 127 16.15 1.55 14.46
CA GLN A 127 15.29 0.77 15.37
C GLN A 127 14.30 1.69 16.10
N SER A 128 14.75 2.86 16.47
CA SER A 128 13.85 3.82 17.09
C SER A 128 12.67 4.26 16.21
N UNK A 129 12.59 4.30 14.92
CA UNK A 129 11.65 4.52 14.09
C UNK A 129 10.69 3.59 14.10
N TYR A 130 11.26 2.37 14.12
CA TYR A 130 10.36 1.21 14.14
C TYR A 130 9.58 1.10 15.47
N ASP A 131 10.28 1.27 16.56
CA ASP A 131 9.65 1.25 17.89
C ASP A 131 8.61 2.38 18.05
N ASN A 132 8.88 3.53 17.46
CA ASN A 132 7.94 4.66 17.44
C ASN A 132 6.68 4.34 16.63
N LEU A 133 6.82 3.63 15.51
CA LEU A 133 5.64 3.17 14.76
C LEU A 133 4.80 2.21 15.60
N GLY A 134 5.44 1.36 16.39
CA GLY A 134 4.76 0.50 17.35
C GLY A 134 3.96 1.30 18.36
N SER A 135 4.58 2.34 18.93
CA SER A 135 3.92 3.22 19.89
C SER A 135 2.75 3.98 19.28
N PHE A 136 2.89 4.41 18.03
CA PHE A 136 1.79 5.03 17.27
C PHE A 136 0.65 4.03 17.06
N ALA A 137 0.98 2.79 16.69
CA ALA A 137 -0.02 1.73 16.50
C ALA A 137 -0.78 1.43 17.82
N ASP A 138 -0.09 1.48 18.95
CA ASP A 138 -0.74 1.27 20.26
C ASP A 138 -1.73 2.40 20.57
N ILE A 139 -1.40 3.65 20.23
CA ILE A 139 -2.36 4.76 20.38
C ILE A 139 -3.62 4.49 19.53
N LEU A 140 -3.44 4.00 18.31
CA LEU A 140 -4.60 3.67 17.45
C LEU A 140 -5.46 2.58 18.08
N ARG A 141 -4.84 1.52 18.58
CA ARG A 141 -5.55 0.37 19.19
C ARG A 141 -6.31 0.76 20.45
N ASP A 142 -5.71 1.60 21.29
CA ASP A 142 -6.22 1.88 22.63
C ASP A 142 -7.22 3.04 22.67
N HIS A 143 -7.13 3.99 21.74
CA HIS A 143 -7.78 5.28 21.90
C HIS A 143 -8.56 5.76 20.69
N THR A 144 -8.77 4.93 19.66
CA THR A 144 -9.31 5.45 18.41
C THR A 144 -10.61 4.78 18.01
N GLU A 145 -11.70 5.54 18.09
CA GLU A 145 -12.99 5.09 17.57
C GLU A 145 -12.92 4.97 16.05
N GLY A 146 -13.42 3.85 15.54
CA GLY A 146 -13.45 3.60 14.10
C GLY A 146 -12.17 2.98 13.54
N PHE A 147 -11.15 2.76 14.35
CA PHE A 147 -9.95 2.00 13.96
C PHE A 147 -10.28 0.51 13.88
N LEU A 148 -9.79 -0.18 12.84
CA LEU A 148 -10.13 -1.59 12.59
C LEU A 148 -8.91 -2.51 12.41
N GLY A 149 -7.71 -1.95 12.26
CA GLY A 149 -6.51 -2.76 12.13
C GLY A 149 -5.36 -1.96 11.57
N ILE A 150 -4.14 -2.42 11.79
CA ILE A 150 -2.93 -1.77 11.27
C ILE A 150 -1.86 -2.80 10.94
N SER A 151 -1.20 -2.60 9.80
CA SER A 151 0.05 -3.28 9.43
C SER A 151 1.06 -2.20 9.10
N TYR A 152 2.30 -2.36 9.53
CA TYR A 152 3.35 -1.39 9.20
C TYR A 152 4.71 -2.08 9.12
N SER A 153 5.54 -1.61 8.20
CA SER A 153 6.92 -2.12 8.07
C SER A 153 7.78 -1.19 7.22
N TRP A 154 9.07 -1.45 7.24
CA TRP A 154 10.01 -0.80 6.34
C TRP A 154 9.81 -1.30 4.91
N CYS A 155 9.87 -0.39 3.96
CA CYS A 155 10.07 -0.76 2.56
C CYS A 155 11.42 -1.46 2.41
N ILE A 156 11.45 -2.45 1.56
CA ILE A 156 12.67 -3.21 1.27
C ILE A 156 13.59 -2.37 0.40
N GLU A 157 13.03 -1.68 -0.59
CA GLU A 157 13.77 -0.83 -1.51
C GLU A 157 14.13 0.53 -0.88
N ASP A 158 15.15 1.17 -1.45
CA ASP A 158 15.37 2.59 -1.24
C ASP A 158 14.38 3.35 -2.12
N VAL A 159 13.85 4.45 -1.61
CA VAL A 159 12.83 5.24 -2.32
C VAL A 159 13.36 6.65 -2.64
N GLU A 160 12.89 7.18 -3.76
CA GLU A 160 13.11 8.58 -4.11
C GLU A 160 11.81 9.34 -3.84
N HIS A 161 11.92 10.51 -3.23
CA HIS A 161 10.77 11.39 -3.02
C HIS A 161 11.27 12.82 -2.82
N GLU A 162 10.48 13.80 -3.26
CA GLU A 162 10.89 15.22 -3.22
C GLU A 162 11.28 15.69 -1.81
N CYS A 163 10.62 15.19 -0.76
CA CYS A 163 10.93 15.58 0.62
C CYS A 163 12.31 15.10 1.10
N LEU A 164 12.90 14.13 0.40
CA LEU A 164 14.24 13.62 0.70
C LEU A 164 15.33 14.47 0.03
N GLY A 165 14.98 15.23 -1.00
CA GLY A 165 15.92 16.02 -1.79
C GLY A 165 16.16 15.41 -3.17
N GLU A 166 16.44 16.26 -4.14
CA GLU A 166 16.59 15.86 -5.53
C GLU A 166 17.73 14.83 -5.68
N GLY A 167 17.44 13.68 -6.28
CA GLY A 167 18.41 12.62 -6.54
C GLY A 167 18.82 11.82 -5.31
N PHE A 168 18.26 12.10 -4.14
CA PHE A 168 18.59 11.37 -2.92
C PHE A 168 17.65 10.15 -2.76
N LYS A 169 18.25 9.01 -2.49
CA LYS A 169 17.48 7.79 -2.14
C LYS A 169 17.51 7.61 -0.62
N GLY A 170 16.33 7.61 -0.04
CA GLY A 170 16.16 7.37 1.39
C GLY A 170 15.39 6.09 1.65
N LYS A 171 14.82 6.02 2.82
CA LYS A 171 14.04 4.86 3.29
C LYS A 171 12.58 5.27 3.46
N ALA A 172 11.70 4.28 3.46
CA ALA A 172 10.29 4.54 3.77
C ALA A 172 9.74 3.44 4.68
N CYS A 173 8.77 3.82 5.49
CA CYS A 173 7.87 2.88 6.15
C CYS A 173 6.51 3.02 5.52
N ILE A 174 5.84 1.91 5.29
CA ILE A 174 4.44 1.89 4.86
C ILE A 174 3.59 1.45 6.04
N LEU A 175 2.47 2.15 6.22
CA LEU A 175 1.42 1.78 7.17
C LEU A 175 0.14 1.59 6.37
N ALA A 176 -0.55 0.47 6.59
CA ALA A 176 -1.90 0.24 6.10
C ALA A 176 -2.80 0.27 7.33
N ILE A 177 -3.72 1.23 7.41
CA ILE A 177 -4.57 1.43 8.59
C ILE A 177 -6.03 1.33 8.15
N GLY A 178 -6.77 0.40 8.74
CA GLY A 178 -8.18 0.19 8.44
C GLY A 178 -9.07 1.09 9.28
N TRP A 179 -10.02 1.74 8.62
CA TRP A 179 -10.96 2.68 9.23
C TRP A 179 -12.41 2.29 8.90
N SER A 180 -13.32 2.55 9.82
CA SER A 180 -14.75 2.38 9.58
C SER A 180 -15.29 3.39 8.54
N SER A 181 -14.60 4.53 8.38
CA SER A 181 -14.92 5.54 7.36
C SER A 181 -13.78 6.58 7.29
N ILE A 182 -13.75 7.37 6.21
CA ILE A 182 -12.85 8.53 6.11
C ILE A 182 -13.14 9.52 7.24
N ASP A 183 -14.42 9.72 7.58
CA ASP A 183 -14.79 10.64 8.65
C ASP A 183 -14.23 10.18 10.01
N ALA A 184 -14.16 8.88 10.26
CA ALA A 184 -13.52 8.35 11.49
C ALA A 184 -12.04 8.72 11.54
N HIS A 185 -11.31 8.54 10.42
CA HIS A 185 -9.90 8.99 10.34
C HIS A 185 -9.80 10.50 10.58
N LEU A 186 -10.64 11.30 9.91
CA LEU A 186 -10.59 12.76 10.06
C LEU A 186 -10.92 13.19 11.50
N ALA A 187 -11.86 12.50 12.16
CA ALA A 187 -12.18 12.75 13.57
C ALA A 187 -10.97 12.43 14.47
N PHE A 188 -10.30 11.29 14.24
CA PHE A 188 -9.10 10.94 14.99
C PHE A 188 -8.03 12.04 14.88
N LYS A 189 -7.86 12.65 13.71
CA LYS A 189 -6.87 13.72 13.52
C LYS A 189 -7.14 14.96 14.38
N GLN A 190 -8.34 15.11 14.95
CA GLN A 190 -8.67 16.23 15.83
C GLN A 190 -8.40 15.93 17.31
N THR A 191 -8.00 14.71 17.64
CA THR A 191 -7.85 14.27 19.05
C THR A 191 -6.48 14.58 19.63
N ASP A 192 -6.42 14.60 20.97
CA ASP A 192 -5.14 14.66 21.68
C ASP A 192 -4.32 13.38 21.45
N ALA A 193 -4.99 12.24 21.25
CA ALA A 193 -4.32 10.98 20.93
C ALA A 193 -3.54 11.09 19.63
N PHE A 194 -4.12 11.70 18.60
CA PHE A 194 -3.39 11.94 17.34
C PHE A 194 -2.18 12.86 17.56
N ARG A 195 -2.38 13.95 18.32
CA ARG A 195 -1.27 14.87 18.60
C ARG A 195 -0.09 14.16 19.29
N ARG A 196 -0.40 13.29 20.29
CA ARG A 196 0.64 12.47 20.93
C ARG A 196 1.28 11.49 19.94
N GLY A 197 0.46 10.91 19.06
CA GLY A 197 0.95 9.98 18.02
C GLY A 197 1.94 10.62 17.06
N LEU A 198 1.68 11.87 16.65
CA LEU A 198 2.59 12.60 15.75
C LEU A 198 4.00 12.77 16.35
N GLU A 199 4.13 12.81 17.69
CA GLU A 199 5.43 12.91 18.33
C GLU A 199 6.33 11.72 17.95
N PHE A 200 5.73 10.54 17.75
CA PHE A 200 6.47 9.35 17.36
C PHE A 200 6.96 9.41 15.90
N LEU A 201 6.39 10.29 15.09
CA LEU A 201 6.78 10.43 13.68
C LEU A 201 7.76 11.60 13.45
N ARG A 202 8.29 12.19 14.50
CA ARG A 202 9.19 13.36 14.43
C ARG A 202 10.52 13.07 13.74
N GLY A 203 10.85 12.03 13.23
CA GLY A 203 12.06 11.79 12.44
C GLY A 203 11.79 11.80 10.94
N ALA A 204 10.52 11.87 10.56
CA ALA A 204 10.13 11.82 9.16
C ALA A 204 10.53 13.10 8.41
N ARG A 205 10.95 12.92 7.16
CA ARG A 205 11.20 14.03 6.22
C ARG A 205 9.90 14.48 5.56
N GLY A 206 8.93 13.58 5.49
CA GLY A 206 7.62 13.85 4.92
C GLY A 206 6.77 12.59 4.92
N SER A 207 5.54 12.72 4.47
CA SER A 207 4.63 11.59 4.32
C SER A 207 3.68 11.79 3.16
N GLU A 208 3.23 10.68 2.57
CA GLU A 208 2.10 10.64 1.63
C GLU A 208 1.01 9.79 2.26
N ILE A 209 -0.23 10.22 2.15
CA ILE A 209 -1.39 9.53 2.73
C ILE A 209 -2.50 9.50 1.69
N HIS A 210 -3.02 8.30 1.44
CA HIS A 210 -4.11 8.08 0.50
C HIS A 210 -5.13 7.14 1.13
N HIS A 211 -6.41 7.31 0.80
CA HIS A 211 -7.47 6.41 1.24
C HIS A 211 -7.90 5.53 0.07
N THR A 212 -8.00 4.24 0.30
CA THR A 212 -8.35 3.26 -0.72
C THR A 212 -9.44 2.33 -0.18
N ILE A 213 -10.43 2.04 -1.02
CA ILE A 213 -11.43 1.01 -0.71
C ILE A 213 -11.00 -0.24 -1.46
N PHE A 214 -10.42 -1.19 -0.73
CA PHE A 214 -9.93 -2.42 -1.33
C PHE A 214 -11.03 -3.45 -1.51
N GLN A 215 -10.89 -4.25 -2.55
CA GLN A 215 -11.67 -5.44 -2.81
C GLN A 215 -10.70 -6.62 -2.87
N THR A 216 -11.04 -7.70 -2.18
CA THR A 216 -10.26 -8.93 -2.28
C THR A 216 -10.58 -9.57 -3.62
N THR A 217 -9.54 -9.96 -4.33
CA THR A 217 -9.68 -10.73 -5.55
C THR A 217 -9.28 -12.17 -5.22
N GLY A 218 -10.28 -13.03 -5.09
CA GLY A 218 -10.09 -14.45 -4.85
C GLY A 218 -10.26 -15.26 -6.10
#